data_abe82208453c43e03bd8aab166ac5026
#
_entry.id   abe82208453c43e03bd8aab166ac5026
#
_cell.length_a   1.000
_cell.length_b   1.000
_cell.length_c   1.000
_cell.angle_alpha   90.00
_cell.angle_beta   90.00
_cell.angle_gamma   90.00
#
_symmetry.space_group_name_H-M   'P 1'
#
loop_
_entity.id
_entity.type
_entity.pdbx_description
1 polymer ?
#
loop_
_entity_poly.entity_id
_entity_poly.type
_entity_poly.pdbx_seq_one_letter_code
_entity_poly.pdbx_strand_id
1 'polypeptide(L)'
;MDIGATAENGMDDVNAAEVIYNLGADEVEIGAGPFVIYQGSHGDRGAHRADIILPGAAYTEEPGLFVNTEGRPQLAQRAGFAPGQAKENWAILRALSAELGAQLGYDSIAQLRRKLTEAVPHLANVDEVPENEWAALPAGKLGDASFAPTVRDFYLSNPIARASQLMAELSALAAARRAEPMAAE
;
A
#
# COMPACT_ATOMS: atom_id res chain seq x y z
N MET A 1 15.78 -0.38 8.45
CA MET A 1 15.90 0.56 7.32
C MET A 1 14.85 1.63 7.55
N ASP A 2 15.28 2.82 7.90
CA ASP A 2 14.36 3.93 8.17
C ASP A 2 14.23 4.80 6.92
N ILE A 3 13.01 4.88 6.38
CA ILE A 3 12.66 5.78 5.27
C ILE A 3 11.90 7.03 5.75
N GLY A 4 11.88 7.26 7.07
CA GLY A 4 11.13 8.36 7.68
C GLY A 4 9.62 8.14 7.79
N ALA A 5 9.10 7.02 7.30
CA ALA A 5 7.70 6.62 7.40
C ALA A 5 7.54 5.59 8.54
N THR A 6 7.64 6.04 9.76
CA THR A 6 7.57 5.19 10.96
C THR A 6 6.29 5.45 11.75
N ALA A 7 5.92 4.51 12.63
CA ALA A 7 4.79 4.67 13.54
C ALA A 7 4.93 5.87 14.49
N GLU A 8 6.14 6.32 14.76
CA GLU A 8 6.41 7.52 15.58
C GLU A 8 5.87 8.80 14.94
N ASN A 9 5.76 8.82 13.61
CA ASN A 9 5.16 9.92 12.84
C ASN A 9 3.68 9.66 12.51
N GLY A 10 3.13 8.54 12.98
CA GLY A 10 1.74 8.16 12.78
C GLY A 10 0.79 8.82 13.78
N MET A 11 -0.47 8.89 13.43
CA MET A 11 -1.55 9.24 14.35
C MET A 11 -2.06 7.98 15.04
N ASP A 12 -2.31 8.05 16.36
CA ASP A 12 -2.93 6.96 17.12
C ASP A 12 -4.37 6.70 16.65
N ASP A 13 -5.08 7.76 16.24
CA ASP A 13 -6.42 7.68 15.66
C ASP A 13 -6.51 8.52 14.38
N VAL A 14 -6.55 7.85 13.24
CA VAL A 14 -6.71 8.49 11.93
C VAL A 14 -8.00 9.31 11.82
N ASN A 15 -9.05 8.94 12.56
CA ASN A 15 -10.34 9.63 12.55
C ASN A 15 -10.33 10.97 13.29
N ALA A 16 -9.27 11.30 14.02
CA ALA A 16 -9.08 12.61 14.63
C ALA A 16 -8.61 13.68 13.62
N ALA A 17 -8.23 13.29 12.41
CA ALA A 17 -7.86 14.23 11.36
C ALA A 17 -9.08 14.92 10.75
N GLU A 18 -8.94 16.18 10.36
CA GLU A 18 -9.98 16.91 9.59
C GLU A 18 -9.99 16.46 8.12
N VAL A 19 -8.81 16.19 7.55
CA VAL A 19 -8.62 15.75 6.17
C VAL A 19 -7.70 14.53 6.15
N ILE A 20 -8.11 13.50 5.43
CA ILE A 20 -7.31 12.28 5.20
C ILE A 20 -7.02 12.15 3.71
N TYR A 21 -5.74 12.08 3.37
CA TYR A 21 -5.31 11.68 2.03
C TYR A 21 -4.94 10.19 2.05
N ASN A 22 -5.86 9.37 1.54
CA ASN A 22 -5.70 7.92 1.53
C ASN A 22 -5.04 7.46 0.21
N LEU A 23 -3.75 7.14 0.25
CA LEU A 23 -2.99 6.65 -0.90
C LEU A 23 -3.01 5.12 -0.92
N GLY A 24 -4.04 4.54 -1.54
CA GLY A 24 -4.18 3.10 -1.76
C GLY A 24 -4.29 2.24 -0.50
N ALA A 25 -4.61 2.82 0.66
CA ALA A 25 -4.74 2.10 1.92
C ALA A 25 -6.19 1.66 2.17
N ASP A 26 -6.62 0.60 1.52
CA ASP A 26 -8.00 0.11 1.55
C ASP A 26 -8.38 -0.64 2.84
N GLU A 27 -7.40 -1.06 3.62
CA GLU A 27 -7.59 -1.81 4.87
C GLU A 27 -7.81 -0.92 6.09
N VAL A 28 -7.64 0.41 5.94
CA VAL A 28 -7.85 1.37 7.04
C VAL A 28 -9.31 1.72 7.15
N GLU A 29 -9.89 1.52 8.35
CA GLU A 29 -11.26 1.93 8.63
C GLU A 29 -11.30 3.44 8.94
N ILE A 30 -11.98 4.20 8.08
CA ILE A 30 -12.17 5.64 8.23
C ILE A 30 -13.65 5.92 8.51
N GLY A 31 -13.91 6.57 9.65
CA GLY A 31 -15.24 6.96 10.07
C GLY A 31 -15.83 8.12 9.24
N ALA A 32 -17.00 8.60 9.64
CA ALA A 32 -17.76 9.60 8.90
C ALA A 32 -17.27 11.07 9.10
N GLY A 33 -16.39 11.33 10.08
CA GLY A 33 -15.96 12.69 10.44
C GLY A 33 -15.05 13.38 9.43
N PRO A 34 -13.91 12.76 9.05
CA PRO A 34 -12.92 13.38 8.18
C PRO A 34 -13.40 13.58 6.74
N PHE A 35 -12.88 14.62 6.08
CA PHE A 35 -12.93 14.74 4.62
C PHE A 35 -11.86 13.83 4.00
N VAL A 36 -12.24 12.92 3.10
CA VAL A 36 -11.36 11.87 2.57
C VAL A 36 -11.10 12.04 1.09
N ILE A 37 -9.84 12.16 0.74
CA ILE A 37 -9.35 12.09 -0.63
C ILE A 37 -8.71 10.71 -0.83
N TYR A 38 -9.24 9.92 -1.74
CA TYR A 38 -8.69 8.61 -2.08
C TYR A 38 -7.93 8.67 -3.40
N GLN A 39 -6.70 8.17 -3.41
CA GLN A 39 -5.94 7.94 -4.63
C GLN A 39 -5.60 6.46 -4.74
N GLY A 40 -6.07 5.81 -5.80
CA GLY A 40 -5.85 4.37 -6.01
C GLY A 40 -6.36 3.89 -7.35
N SER A 41 -6.13 2.62 -7.66
CA SER A 41 -6.38 2.04 -8.98
C SER A 41 -7.66 1.22 -9.11
N HIS A 42 -8.17 0.60 -8.04
CA HIS A 42 -9.21 -0.43 -8.14
C HIS A 42 -10.49 -0.13 -7.34
N GLY A 43 -10.63 1.04 -6.74
CA GLY A 43 -11.88 1.46 -6.14
C GLY A 43 -12.43 0.57 -5.03
N ASP A 44 -11.59 -0.01 -4.21
CA ASP A 44 -11.93 -0.86 -3.07
C ASP A 44 -12.50 -0.02 -1.88
N ARG A 45 -12.43 -0.50 -0.67
CA ARG A 45 -13.02 0.10 0.54
C ARG A 45 -12.65 1.56 0.74
N GLY A 46 -11.39 1.94 0.48
CA GLY A 46 -10.94 3.31 0.57
C GLY A 46 -11.69 4.25 -0.37
N ALA A 47 -11.98 3.82 -1.59
CA ALA A 47 -12.77 4.61 -2.55
C ALA A 47 -14.22 4.76 -2.11
N HIS A 48 -14.84 3.75 -1.52
CA HIS A 48 -16.24 3.82 -1.06
C HIS A 48 -16.43 4.83 0.07
N ARG A 49 -15.39 5.10 0.87
CA ARG A 49 -15.43 6.10 1.94
C ARG A 49 -15.06 7.51 1.47
N ALA A 50 -14.47 7.65 0.30
CA ALA A 50 -13.90 8.90 -0.17
C ALA A 50 -14.96 9.94 -0.57
N ASP A 51 -14.68 11.20 -0.26
CA ASP A 51 -15.41 12.35 -0.75
C ASP A 51 -14.90 12.77 -2.15
N ILE A 52 -13.61 12.54 -2.42
CA ILE A 52 -12.97 12.73 -3.73
C ILE A 52 -12.13 11.50 -4.08
N ILE A 53 -12.23 11.05 -5.33
CA ILE A 53 -11.42 9.96 -5.88
C ILE A 53 -10.50 10.51 -6.97
N LEU A 54 -9.20 10.27 -6.82
CA LEU A 54 -8.18 10.56 -7.82
C LEU A 54 -7.69 9.24 -8.42
N PRO A 55 -8.01 8.93 -9.69
CA PRO A 55 -7.66 7.65 -10.28
C PRO A 55 -6.15 7.55 -10.52
N GLY A 56 -5.51 6.65 -9.79
CA GLY A 56 -4.09 6.34 -9.89
C GLY A 56 -3.81 5.14 -10.77
N ALA A 57 -2.61 5.04 -11.29
CA ALA A 57 -2.11 3.88 -12.02
C ALA A 57 -1.95 2.67 -11.10
N ALA A 58 -2.14 1.46 -11.64
CA ALA A 58 -1.77 0.23 -10.97
C ALA A 58 -0.25 0.01 -11.07
N TYR A 59 0.29 -0.87 -10.23
CA TYR A 59 1.73 -1.14 -10.16
C TYR A 59 2.35 -1.64 -11.49
N THR A 60 1.54 -2.18 -12.40
CA THR A 60 1.96 -2.60 -13.74
C THR A 60 1.89 -1.47 -14.78
N GLU A 61 1.25 -0.36 -14.44
CA GLU A 61 0.98 0.77 -15.32
C GLU A 61 1.89 1.97 -15.05
N GLU A 62 2.72 1.88 -14.02
CA GLU A 62 3.73 2.86 -13.70
C GLU A 62 5.07 2.18 -13.31
N PRO A 63 6.22 2.87 -13.50
CA PRO A 63 7.49 2.35 -13.02
C PRO A 63 7.60 2.60 -11.51
N GLY A 64 8.01 1.59 -10.74
CA GLY A 64 8.13 1.67 -9.29
C GLY A 64 9.49 1.23 -8.75
N LEU A 65 9.83 1.70 -7.56
CA LEU A 65 10.88 1.14 -6.72
C LEU A 65 10.20 0.42 -5.54
N PHE A 66 10.41 -0.88 -5.43
CA PHE A 66 9.84 -1.73 -4.41
C PHE A 66 10.94 -2.26 -3.50
N VAL A 67 10.65 -2.36 -2.22
CA VAL A 67 11.58 -2.94 -1.24
C VAL A 67 10.95 -4.20 -0.68
N ASN A 68 11.62 -5.33 -0.80
CA ASN A 68 11.13 -6.60 -0.27
C ASN A 68 11.40 -6.74 1.24
N THR A 69 10.99 -7.87 1.83
CA THR A 69 11.16 -8.15 3.26
C THR A 69 12.63 -8.20 3.71
N GLU A 70 13.55 -8.51 2.79
CA GLU A 70 15.01 -8.50 3.08
C GLU A 70 15.59 -7.07 3.07
N GLY A 71 14.81 -6.07 2.67
CA GLY A 71 15.29 -4.71 2.48
C GLY A 71 15.91 -4.45 1.11
N ARG A 72 15.82 -5.37 0.17
CA ARG A 72 16.34 -5.25 -1.20
C ARG A 72 15.49 -4.30 -2.03
N PRO A 73 16.02 -3.16 -2.51
CA PRO A 73 15.32 -2.31 -3.46
C PRO A 73 15.32 -2.95 -4.85
N GLN A 74 14.17 -2.97 -5.50
CA GLN A 74 14.01 -3.55 -6.84
C GLN A 74 13.24 -2.59 -7.74
N LEU A 75 13.70 -2.41 -8.98
CA LEU A 75 13.05 -1.57 -9.96
C LEU A 75 12.08 -2.37 -10.81
N ALA A 76 10.80 -1.98 -10.78
CA ALA A 76 9.80 -2.44 -11.73
C ALA A 76 9.66 -1.45 -12.89
N GLN A 77 9.61 -1.98 -14.10
CA GLN A 77 9.32 -1.21 -15.31
C GLN A 77 7.82 -1.26 -15.59
N ARG A 78 7.32 -0.19 -16.21
CA ARG A 78 5.94 -0.15 -16.66
C ARG A 78 5.70 -1.19 -17.75
N ALA A 79 4.69 -2.05 -17.58
CA ALA A 79 4.28 -3.06 -18.55
C ALA A 79 3.13 -2.59 -19.45
N GLY A 80 2.30 -1.66 -18.97
CA GLY A 80 1.13 -1.13 -19.69
C GLY A 80 0.93 0.35 -19.43
N PHE A 81 -0.20 0.87 -19.86
CA PHE A 81 -0.59 2.26 -19.64
C PHE A 81 -1.85 2.32 -18.80
N ALA A 82 -1.91 3.28 -17.89
CA ALA A 82 -3.10 3.52 -17.08
C ALA A 82 -4.32 3.85 -17.97
N PRO A 83 -5.49 3.23 -17.72
CA PRO A 83 -6.67 3.40 -18.53
C PRO A 83 -7.37 4.74 -18.25
N GLY A 84 -8.09 5.24 -19.25
CA GLY A 84 -8.96 6.41 -19.11
C GLY A 84 -8.26 7.66 -18.60
N GLN A 85 -8.70 8.17 -17.46
CA GLN A 85 -8.14 9.37 -16.83
C GLN A 85 -7.08 9.07 -15.75
N ALA A 86 -6.81 7.81 -15.48
CA ALA A 86 -5.81 7.43 -14.47
C ALA A 86 -4.40 7.93 -14.87
N LYS A 87 -3.65 8.34 -13.86
CA LYS A 87 -2.30 8.90 -13.99
C LYS A 87 -1.35 8.17 -13.07
N GLU A 88 -0.04 8.23 -13.38
CA GLU A 88 0.99 7.77 -12.47
C GLU A 88 0.86 8.48 -11.11
N ASN A 89 0.97 7.74 -10.03
CA ASN A 89 0.67 8.24 -8.68
C ASN A 89 1.50 9.46 -8.30
N TRP A 90 2.79 9.47 -8.65
CA TRP A 90 3.67 10.61 -8.40
C TRP A 90 3.22 11.88 -9.15
N ALA A 91 2.64 11.75 -10.34
CA ALA A 91 2.20 12.88 -11.16
C ALA A 91 0.95 13.55 -10.56
N ILE A 92 0.03 12.76 -9.99
CA ILE A 92 -1.13 13.26 -9.25
C ILE A 92 -0.67 14.09 -8.05
N LEU A 93 0.22 13.55 -7.22
CA LEU A 93 0.76 14.23 -6.05
C LEU A 93 1.51 15.52 -6.44
N ARG A 94 2.28 15.47 -7.53
CA ARG A 94 2.98 16.64 -8.06
C ARG A 94 1.99 17.73 -8.50
N ALA A 95 0.93 17.39 -9.21
CA ALA A 95 -0.09 18.34 -9.64
C ALA A 95 -0.83 18.93 -8.43
N LEU A 96 -1.30 18.09 -7.51
CA LEU A 96 -1.98 18.53 -6.29
C LEU A 96 -1.13 19.50 -5.47
N SER A 97 0.17 19.23 -5.34
CA SER A 97 1.08 20.10 -4.60
C SER A 97 1.20 21.52 -5.18
N ALA A 98 1.07 21.65 -6.49
CA ALA A 98 1.05 22.97 -7.15
C ALA A 98 -0.25 23.73 -6.84
N GLU A 99 -1.39 23.06 -6.90
CA GLU A 99 -2.69 23.65 -6.56
C GLU A 99 -2.77 24.10 -5.09
N LEU A 100 -2.12 23.37 -4.19
CA LEU A 100 -2.01 23.72 -2.78
C LEU A 100 -0.96 24.81 -2.49
N GLY A 101 -0.26 25.33 -3.50
CA GLY A 101 0.78 26.36 -3.33
C GLY A 101 2.08 25.86 -2.67
N ALA A 102 2.27 24.55 -2.54
CA ALA A 102 3.44 23.90 -1.92
C ALA A 102 4.10 22.92 -2.90
N GLN A 103 4.46 23.43 -4.08
CA GLN A 103 4.94 22.63 -5.20
C GLN A 103 6.13 21.73 -4.86
N LEU A 104 5.98 20.44 -5.07
CA LEU A 104 7.05 19.46 -4.95
C LEU A 104 8.13 19.69 -6.01
N GLY A 105 9.38 19.62 -5.62
CA GLY A 105 10.53 20.02 -6.43
C GLY A 105 10.98 18.96 -7.44
N TYR A 106 10.06 18.32 -8.17
CA TYR A 106 10.33 17.37 -9.25
C TYR A 106 9.23 17.41 -10.31
N ASP A 107 9.59 17.24 -11.57
CA ASP A 107 8.69 17.24 -12.73
C ASP A 107 8.83 15.95 -13.57
N SER A 108 9.57 14.96 -13.07
CA SER A 108 9.71 13.65 -13.69
C SER A 108 10.04 12.57 -12.66
N ILE A 109 9.73 11.30 -13.02
CA ILE A 109 10.09 10.15 -12.18
C ILE A 109 11.61 10.06 -11.93
N ALA A 110 12.43 10.47 -12.88
CA ALA A 110 13.88 10.49 -12.72
C ALA A 110 14.33 11.53 -11.67
N GLN A 111 13.69 12.70 -11.64
CA GLN A 111 13.95 13.71 -10.61
C GLN A 111 13.44 13.26 -9.24
N LEU A 112 12.26 12.65 -9.18
CA LEU A 112 11.73 12.07 -7.94
C LEU A 112 12.68 11.00 -7.37
N ARG A 113 13.14 10.05 -8.20
CA ARG A 113 14.09 9.01 -7.77
C ARG A 113 15.41 9.59 -7.27
N ARG A 114 15.91 10.62 -7.89
CA ARG A 114 17.12 11.31 -7.44
C ARG A 114 16.93 11.89 -6.05
N LYS A 115 15.83 12.62 -5.81
CA LYS A 115 15.49 13.12 -4.47
C LYS A 115 15.28 12.01 -3.45
N LEU A 116 14.66 10.91 -3.84
CA LEU A 116 14.49 9.74 -2.99
C LEU A 116 15.83 9.16 -2.55
N THR A 117 16.76 8.95 -3.47
CA THR A 117 18.09 8.40 -3.16
C THR A 117 19.01 9.40 -2.45
N GLU A 118 18.80 10.71 -2.63
CA GLU A 118 19.46 11.76 -1.83
C GLU A 118 18.98 11.71 -0.36
N ALA A 119 17.67 11.52 -0.14
CA ALA A 119 17.08 11.43 1.20
C ALA A 119 17.33 10.08 1.88
N VAL A 120 17.35 9.00 1.12
CA VAL A 120 17.46 7.61 1.58
C VAL A 120 18.50 6.87 0.73
N PRO A 121 19.81 7.08 1.01
CA PRO A 121 20.91 6.66 0.11
C PRO A 121 20.94 5.16 -0.20
N HIS A 122 20.56 4.29 0.72
CA HIS A 122 20.57 2.84 0.51
C HIS A 122 19.58 2.37 -0.57
N LEU A 123 18.56 3.16 -0.90
CA LEU A 123 17.64 2.86 -2.00
C LEU A 123 18.28 3.03 -3.39
N ALA A 124 19.49 3.59 -3.47
CA ALA A 124 20.27 3.64 -4.70
C ALA A 124 20.88 2.28 -5.07
N ASN A 125 21.06 1.39 -4.10
CA ASN A 125 21.69 0.07 -4.28
C ASN A 125 20.65 -0.96 -4.74
N VAL A 126 20.18 -0.78 -5.97
CA VAL A 126 19.16 -1.66 -6.57
C VAL A 126 19.70 -3.09 -6.68
N ASP A 127 18.84 -4.06 -6.32
CA ASP A 127 19.13 -5.50 -6.29
C ASP A 127 20.12 -5.95 -5.21
N GLU A 128 20.58 -5.05 -4.33
CA GLU A 128 21.43 -5.39 -3.21
C GLU A 128 20.64 -5.53 -1.91
N VAL A 129 20.98 -6.53 -1.10
CA VAL A 129 20.47 -6.64 0.28
C VAL A 129 21.36 -5.77 1.16
N PRO A 130 20.80 -4.79 1.90
CA PRO A 130 21.60 -3.97 2.78
C PRO A 130 22.16 -4.79 3.94
N GLU A 131 23.41 -4.57 4.28
CA GLU A 131 23.99 -5.12 5.49
C GLU A 131 23.31 -4.49 6.72
N ASN A 132 22.94 -5.33 7.68
CA ASN A 132 22.32 -4.92 8.94
C ASN A 132 22.95 -5.68 10.10
N GLU A 133 23.22 -4.98 11.18
CA GLU A 133 23.57 -5.64 12.43
C GLU A 133 22.31 -6.25 13.06
N TRP A 134 22.42 -7.52 13.48
CA TRP A 134 21.35 -8.18 14.20
C TRP A 134 21.24 -7.61 15.61
N ALA A 135 20.15 -6.90 15.89
CA ALA A 135 19.81 -6.56 17.27
C ALA A 135 19.19 -7.76 17.99
N ALA A 136 19.56 -7.97 19.22
CA ALA A 136 18.90 -8.97 20.06
C ALA A 136 17.43 -8.58 20.22
N LEU A 137 16.53 -9.53 19.95
CA LEU A 137 15.11 -9.32 20.21
C LEU A 137 14.91 -9.10 21.73
N PRO A 138 14.05 -8.15 22.12
CA PRO A 138 13.73 -7.96 23.52
C PRO A 138 13.12 -9.23 24.12
N ALA A 139 13.52 -9.59 25.32
CA ALA A 139 12.93 -10.70 26.03
C ALA A 139 11.43 -10.39 26.29
N GLY A 140 10.57 -11.32 25.91
CA GLY A 140 9.12 -11.22 26.11
C GLY A 140 8.59 -12.39 26.92
N LYS A 141 7.39 -12.25 27.44
CA LYS A 141 6.63 -13.38 28.01
C LYS A 141 5.82 -14.03 26.90
N LEU A 142 5.78 -15.35 26.90
CA LEU A 142 4.84 -16.08 26.03
C LEU A 142 3.41 -15.74 26.47
N GLY A 143 2.57 -15.37 25.48
CA GLY A 143 1.13 -15.19 25.71
C GLY A 143 0.38 -16.51 25.56
N ASP A 144 -0.84 -16.54 26.09
CA ASP A 144 -1.74 -17.69 26.00
C ASP A 144 -2.62 -17.66 24.73
N ALA A 145 -2.47 -16.66 23.89
CA ALA A 145 -3.26 -16.53 22.66
C ALA A 145 -2.86 -17.62 21.63
N SER A 146 -3.88 -18.26 21.06
CA SER A 146 -3.68 -19.21 19.98
C SER A 146 -3.11 -18.52 18.73
N PHE A 147 -2.28 -19.22 17.97
CA PHE A 147 -1.84 -18.74 16.66
C PHE A 147 -3.05 -18.61 15.72
N ALA A 148 -3.18 -17.45 15.11
CA ALA A 148 -4.17 -17.21 14.08
C ALA A 148 -3.46 -16.94 12.73
N PRO A 149 -4.04 -17.40 11.61
CA PRO A 149 -3.50 -17.05 10.28
C PRO A 149 -3.52 -15.53 10.09
N THR A 150 -2.41 -14.95 9.68
CA THR A 150 -2.31 -13.54 9.34
C THR A 150 -3.08 -13.20 8.05
N VAL A 151 -3.11 -14.14 7.10
CA VAL A 151 -3.91 -14.04 5.88
C VAL A 151 -5.25 -14.73 6.11
N ARG A 152 -6.31 -13.96 6.26
CA ARG A 152 -7.67 -14.46 6.50
C ARG A 152 -8.29 -15.10 5.27
N ASP A 153 -8.06 -14.48 4.12
CA ASP A 153 -8.52 -14.94 2.82
C ASP A 153 -7.40 -14.80 1.78
N PHE A 154 -6.90 -15.94 1.32
CA PHE A 154 -5.82 -16.00 0.35
C PHE A 154 -6.20 -15.37 -1.00
N TYR A 155 -7.45 -15.51 -1.41
CA TYR A 155 -7.92 -15.04 -2.71
C TYR A 155 -8.23 -13.53 -2.73
N LEU A 156 -8.41 -12.89 -1.57
CA LEU A 156 -8.79 -11.48 -1.45
C LEU A 156 -7.73 -10.65 -0.70
N SER A 157 -6.46 -10.98 -0.87
CA SER A 157 -5.35 -10.40 -0.11
C SER A 157 -4.92 -8.98 -0.52
N ASN A 158 -5.39 -8.47 -1.67
CA ASN A 158 -5.04 -7.15 -2.16
C ASN A 158 -6.20 -6.52 -2.97
N PRO A 159 -6.18 -5.19 -3.24
CA PRO A 159 -7.27 -4.50 -3.94
C PRO A 159 -7.58 -5.07 -5.33
N ILE A 160 -6.56 -5.49 -6.07
CA ILE A 160 -6.73 -6.05 -7.43
C ILE A 160 -7.47 -7.38 -7.35
N ALA A 161 -7.08 -8.25 -6.42
CA ALA A 161 -7.74 -9.53 -6.19
C ALA A 161 -9.19 -9.33 -5.73
N ARG A 162 -9.45 -8.35 -4.84
CA ARG A 162 -10.80 -8.02 -4.38
C ARG A 162 -11.70 -7.45 -5.49
N ALA A 163 -11.13 -6.81 -6.49
CA ALA A 163 -11.86 -6.34 -7.67
C ALA A 163 -12.12 -7.45 -8.70
N SER A 164 -11.55 -8.64 -8.53
CA SER A 164 -11.69 -9.77 -9.45
C SER A 164 -12.90 -10.64 -9.09
N GLN A 165 -13.86 -10.78 -10.01
CA GLN A 165 -14.99 -11.69 -9.84
C GLN A 165 -14.52 -13.14 -9.63
N LEU A 166 -13.53 -13.60 -10.40
CA LEU A 166 -12.98 -14.96 -10.26
C LEU A 166 -12.40 -15.21 -8.87
N MET A 167 -11.67 -14.24 -8.29
CA MET A 167 -11.12 -14.37 -6.95
C MET A 167 -12.22 -14.40 -5.90
N ALA A 168 -13.30 -13.63 -6.06
CA ALA A 168 -14.46 -13.70 -5.18
C ALA A 168 -15.16 -15.06 -5.22
N GLU A 169 -15.31 -15.65 -6.42
CA GLU A 169 -15.87 -16.99 -6.60
C GLU A 169 -14.98 -18.07 -5.94
N LEU A 170 -13.65 -17.99 -6.08
CA LEU A 170 -12.71 -18.90 -5.44
C LEU A 170 -12.74 -18.78 -3.91
N SER A 171 -12.85 -17.56 -3.39
CA SER A 171 -13.02 -17.30 -1.96
C SER A 171 -14.28 -17.97 -1.43
N ALA A 172 -15.41 -17.79 -2.11
CA ALA A 172 -16.69 -18.41 -1.74
C ALA A 172 -16.61 -19.95 -1.76
N LEU A 173 -15.99 -20.54 -2.78
CA LEU A 173 -15.78 -22.01 -2.85
C LEU A 173 -14.89 -22.51 -1.71
N ALA A 174 -13.81 -21.80 -1.37
CA ALA A 174 -12.94 -22.16 -0.27
C ALA A 174 -13.66 -22.07 1.09
N ALA A 175 -14.51 -21.07 1.27
CA ALA A 175 -15.33 -20.93 2.47
C ALA A 175 -16.35 -22.06 2.60
N ALA A 176 -17.03 -22.42 1.51
CA ALA A 176 -17.98 -23.55 1.49
C ALA A 176 -17.32 -24.87 1.86
N ARG A 177 -16.14 -25.18 1.31
CA ARG A 177 -15.37 -26.39 1.64
C ARG A 177 -14.93 -26.45 3.10
N ARG A 178 -14.61 -25.31 3.71
CA ARG A 178 -14.25 -25.27 5.15
C ARG A 178 -15.46 -25.47 6.07
N ALA A 179 -16.65 -25.11 5.58
CA ALA A 179 -17.90 -25.29 6.33
C ALA A 179 -18.47 -26.72 6.24
N GLU A 180 -18.03 -27.53 5.28
CA GLU A 180 -18.42 -28.95 5.22
C GLU A 180 -17.78 -29.70 6.39
N PRO A 181 -18.57 -30.39 7.24
CA PRO A 181 -18.01 -31.20 8.30
C PRO A 181 -17.13 -32.28 7.67
N MET A 182 -15.87 -32.41 8.13
CA MET A 182 -15.04 -33.56 7.77
C MET A 182 -15.82 -34.79 8.11
N ALA A 183 -16.24 -35.58 7.09
CA ALA A 183 -16.80 -36.90 7.28
C ALA A 183 -15.74 -37.71 8.07
N ALA A 184 -16.09 -38.09 9.31
CA ALA A 184 -15.24 -38.97 10.09
C ALA A 184 -15.21 -40.33 9.37
N GLU A 185 -14.06 -40.69 8.80
CA GLU A 185 -13.75 -42.07 8.40
C GLU A 185 -13.47 -42.91 9.63
#